data_3e2517ad24ccf96ad4a8e4fc4c6d528e
#
_entry.id   3e2517ad24ccf96ad4a8e4fc4c6d528e
#
_cell.length_a   1.000
_cell.length_b   1.000
_cell.length_c   1.000
_cell.angle_alpha   90.00
_cell.angle_beta   90.00
_cell.angle_gamma   90.00
#
_symmetry.space_group_name_H-M   'P 1'
#
loop_
_entity.id
_entity.type
_entity.pdbx_description
1 polymer ?
#
loop_
_entity_poly.entity_id
_entity_poly.type
_entity_poly.pdbx_seq_one_letter_code
_entity_poly.pdbx_strand_id
1 'polypeptide(L)'
;EFCSRERIPLHFVTRHHYTTEVPETAGHYGYVKLREPEEGFENLQSTRDIVDSFAQYRGLEIHITEFNTSYVPNCPLHDTNQNAAYIAHQLSRLGDVNESYSYWTFGDIFEEFGVPFTPFHGGFGLVANGGIPKPTFWTFRFFKELQGTCVHRSEDAVIVKRGDGSYRGAAWNRTMNGSGETLELEFLLPMEAKQENAGECCILTKTVDEVTCNPLKLWHDMGEPSSLSEAQKKLLKEGAKPFVETHREHLVDGKVQISLMVRENGVVYFEVFPVKDGSDRGYSYQKVVRRK
;
A
#
# COMPACT_ATOMS: atom_id res chain seq x y z
N GLU A 1 33.21 -3.43 11.75
CA GLU A 1 34.62 -3.81 11.97
C GLU A 1 35.23 -3.04 13.15
N PHE A 2 35.23 -1.71 13.15
CA PHE A 2 35.76 -0.90 14.26
C PHE A 2 35.15 -1.27 15.61
N CYS A 3 33.82 -1.28 15.73
CA CYS A 3 33.12 -1.63 16.97
C CYS A 3 33.46 -3.06 17.44
N SER A 4 33.61 -4.01 16.51
CA SER A 4 34.00 -5.37 16.84
C SER A 4 35.41 -5.45 17.41
N ARG A 5 36.37 -4.77 16.78
CA ARG A 5 37.75 -4.72 17.24
C ARG A 5 37.89 -4.07 18.60
N GLU A 6 37.19 -2.94 18.81
CA GLU A 6 37.24 -2.18 20.07
C GLU A 6 36.27 -2.72 21.13
N ARG A 7 35.53 -3.82 20.83
CA ARG A 7 34.54 -4.45 21.71
C ARG A 7 33.44 -3.50 22.18
N ILE A 8 33.02 -2.58 21.31
CA ILE A 8 31.95 -1.64 21.60
C ILE A 8 30.62 -2.40 21.52
N PRO A 9 29.76 -2.36 22.58
CA PRO A 9 28.45 -3.00 22.53
C PRO A 9 27.53 -2.27 21.54
N LEU A 10 26.88 -3.03 20.67
CA LEU A 10 25.83 -2.55 19.78
C LEU A 10 24.52 -3.26 20.17
N HIS A 11 23.39 -2.56 20.12
CA HIS A 11 22.07 -3.10 20.44
C HIS A 11 21.24 -3.32 19.19
N PHE A 12 21.42 -2.49 18.17
CA PHE A 12 20.76 -2.57 16.87
C PHE A 12 21.58 -1.81 15.80
N VAL A 13 21.22 -1.99 14.55
CA VAL A 13 21.78 -1.26 13.40
C VAL A 13 20.66 -0.48 12.71
N THR A 14 20.93 0.74 12.28
CA THR A 14 19.99 1.55 11.51
C THR A 14 20.57 1.93 10.15
N ARG A 15 19.66 2.09 9.19
CA ARG A 15 20.00 2.66 7.88
C ARG A 15 18.78 3.25 7.20
N HIS A 16 18.99 4.02 6.14
CA HIS A 16 17.97 4.44 5.21
C HIS A 16 17.87 3.49 4.01
N HIS A 17 16.72 3.51 3.34
CA HIS A 17 16.46 2.65 2.18
C HIS A 17 15.65 3.40 1.12
N TYR A 18 16.30 3.69 -0.02
CA TYR A 18 15.70 4.31 -1.19
C TYR A 18 16.14 3.55 -2.44
N THR A 19 15.23 3.39 -3.40
CA THR A 19 15.41 2.50 -4.56
C THR A 19 15.21 3.23 -5.88
N THR A 20 15.87 4.38 -6.02
CA THR A 20 15.83 5.18 -7.26
C THR A 20 17.19 5.36 -7.88
N GLU A 21 17.18 5.67 -9.17
CA GLU A 21 18.35 6.22 -9.88
C GLU A 21 18.56 7.70 -9.52
N VAL A 22 19.64 8.25 -10.04
CA VAL A 22 19.94 9.68 -9.90
C VAL A 22 18.85 10.49 -10.60
N PRO A 23 18.27 11.52 -9.95
CA PRO A 23 17.19 12.30 -10.52
C PRO A 23 17.63 13.16 -11.70
N GLU A 24 16.72 13.29 -12.67
CA GLU A 24 16.78 14.31 -13.70
C GLU A 24 15.96 15.53 -13.25
N THR A 25 16.60 16.69 -13.17
CA THR A 25 15.92 17.93 -12.73
C THR A 25 15.31 18.65 -13.91
N ALA A 26 14.02 18.98 -13.82
CA ALA A 26 13.30 19.81 -14.76
C ALA A 26 12.41 20.83 -14.01
N GLY A 27 12.73 22.12 -14.14
CA GLY A 27 12.06 23.17 -13.38
C GLY A 27 12.24 23.00 -11.88
N HIS A 28 11.10 22.87 -11.16
CA HIS A 28 11.08 22.67 -9.70
C HIS A 28 11.08 21.19 -9.29
N TYR A 29 11.09 20.26 -10.24
CA TYR A 29 10.86 18.84 -9.97
C TYR A 29 12.12 18.01 -10.23
N GLY A 30 12.30 16.98 -9.41
CA GLY A 30 13.28 15.93 -9.60
C GLY A 30 12.59 14.65 -10.07
N TYR A 31 12.70 14.33 -11.35
CA TYR A 31 12.14 13.10 -11.91
C TYR A 31 13.11 11.95 -11.69
N VAL A 32 12.63 10.86 -11.16
CA VAL A 32 13.43 9.66 -10.90
C VAL A 32 12.91 8.46 -11.67
N LYS A 33 13.80 7.53 -11.97
CA LYS A 33 13.44 6.17 -12.35
C LYS A 33 13.54 5.28 -11.14
N LEU A 34 12.51 4.49 -10.91
CA LEU A 34 12.53 3.45 -9.90
C LEU A 34 13.46 2.33 -10.36
N ARG A 35 14.22 1.77 -9.43
CA ARG A 35 14.90 0.48 -9.61
C ARG A 35 13.94 -0.65 -9.26
N GLU A 36 14.25 -1.85 -9.72
CA GLU A 36 13.55 -3.03 -9.27
C GLU A 36 13.68 -3.16 -7.74
N PRO A 37 12.60 -3.42 -6.99
CA PRO A 37 12.66 -3.53 -5.53
C PRO A 37 13.62 -4.62 -5.07
N GLU A 38 13.81 -5.66 -5.87
CA GLU A 38 14.70 -6.79 -5.60
C GLU A 38 16.15 -6.32 -5.39
N GLU A 39 16.62 -5.33 -6.15
CA GLU A 39 17.95 -4.72 -5.92
C GLU A 39 18.05 -4.10 -4.53
N GLY A 40 16.93 -3.49 -4.07
CA GLY A 40 16.82 -2.95 -2.72
C GLY A 40 16.85 -4.03 -1.65
N PHE A 41 16.15 -5.13 -1.86
CA PHE A 41 16.13 -6.26 -0.94
C PHE A 41 17.47 -6.98 -0.86
N GLU A 42 18.17 -7.16 -1.98
CA GLU A 42 19.55 -7.67 -2.01
C GLU A 42 20.50 -6.77 -1.23
N ASN A 43 20.34 -5.46 -1.34
CA ASN A 43 21.13 -4.51 -0.58
C ASN A 43 20.84 -4.56 0.93
N LEU A 44 19.58 -4.80 1.34
CA LEU A 44 19.21 -5.04 2.73
C LEU A 44 19.80 -6.37 3.23
N GLN A 45 19.73 -7.43 2.44
CA GLN A 45 20.35 -8.73 2.73
C GLN A 45 21.86 -8.59 2.94
N SER A 46 22.55 -7.85 2.07
CA SER A 46 23.98 -7.56 2.22
C SER A 46 24.31 -6.89 3.56
N THR A 47 23.41 -6.03 4.07
CA THR A 47 23.56 -5.43 5.40
C THR A 47 23.44 -6.49 6.50
N ARG A 48 22.48 -7.41 6.39
CA ARG A 48 22.32 -8.55 7.30
C ARG A 48 23.55 -9.43 7.31
N ASP A 49 24.07 -9.78 6.13
CA ASP A 49 25.23 -10.64 5.97
C ASP A 49 26.49 -10.01 6.60
N ILE A 50 26.69 -8.69 6.42
CA ILE A 50 27.78 -7.96 7.06
C ILE A 50 27.65 -7.99 8.58
N VAL A 51 26.47 -7.71 9.14
CA VAL A 51 26.23 -7.73 10.59
C VAL A 51 26.51 -9.14 11.15
N ASP A 52 25.99 -10.18 10.50
CA ASP A 52 26.08 -11.56 10.95
C ASP A 52 27.46 -12.18 10.76
N SER A 53 28.34 -11.57 9.94
CA SER A 53 29.74 -11.98 9.80
C SER A 53 30.55 -11.75 11.07
N PHE A 54 30.10 -10.87 11.96
CA PHE A 54 30.71 -10.61 13.25
C PHE A 54 29.98 -11.42 14.33
N ALA A 55 30.62 -12.47 14.86
CA ALA A 55 30.00 -13.41 15.79
C ALA A 55 29.30 -12.73 17.00
N GLN A 56 29.87 -11.62 17.48
CA GLN A 56 29.33 -10.84 18.63
C GLN A 56 28.11 -9.99 18.26
N TYR A 57 27.80 -9.78 16.98
CA TYR A 57 26.70 -8.95 16.48
C TYR A 57 25.69 -9.76 15.66
N ARG A 58 25.88 -11.07 15.55
CA ARG A 58 24.96 -11.93 14.81
C ARG A 58 23.55 -11.84 15.37
N GLY A 59 22.60 -11.62 14.47
CA GLY A 59 21.18 -11.50 14.82
C GLY A 59 20.78 -10.17 15.45
N LEU A 60 21.65 -9.13 15.43
CA LEU A 60 21.24 -7.79 15.84
C LEU A 60 20.08 -7.30 14.96
N GLU A 61 19.13 -6.63 15.59
CA GLU A 61 18.03 -5.98 14.90
C GLU A 61 18.53 -4.93 13.88
N ILE A 62 17.91 -4.89 12.69
CA ILE A 62 18.15 -3.88 11.67
C ILE A 62 16.87 -3.08 11.51
N HIS A 63 16.94 -1.77 11.70
CA HIS A 63 15.83 -0.85 11.55
C HIS A 63 16.05 0.07 10.37
N ILE A 64 15.07 0.14 9.47
CA ILE A 64 15.05 1.11 8.37
C ILE A 64 14.39 2.36 8.90
N THR A 65 15.21 3.31 9.35
CA THR A 65 14.75 4.53 10.02
C THR A 65 14.21 5.58 9.05
N GLU A 66 14.43 5.36 7.77
CA GLU A 66 13.89 6.20 6.71
C GLU A 66 13.77 5.39 5.40
N PHE A 67 12.59 5.38 4.78
CA PHE A 67 12.40 4.84 3.45
C PHE A 67 11.30 5.57 2.68
N ASN A 68 11.44 5.60 1.38
CA ASN A 68 10.46 6.00 0.38
C ASN A 68 10.92 5.44 -0.97
N THR A 69 10.17 5.65 -2.04
CA THR A 69 10.63 5.36 -3.40
C THR A 69 11.78 6.27 -3.80
N SER A 70 11.74 7.55 -3.48
CA SER A 70 12.78 8.52 -3.80
C SER A 70 13.25 9.30 -2.57
N TYR A 71 14.54 9.67 -2.57
CA TYR A 71 15.15 10.57 -1.60
C TYR A 71 15.06 12.06 -2.00
N VAL A 72 14.33 12.36 -3.07
CA VAL A 72 14.22 13.72 -3.62
C VAL A 72 12.95 14.39 -3.11
N PRO A 73 13.03 15.56 -2.42
CA PRO A 73 11.91 16.18 -1.74
C PRO A 73 10.84 16.81 -2.64
N ASN A 74 11.07 16.82 -3.95
CA ASN A 74 10.19 17.37 -4.99
C ASN A 74 10.02 16.39 -6.15
N CYS A 75 9.89 15.10 -5.83
CA CYS A 75 9.72 14.03 -6.80
C CYS A 75 8.23 13.76 -7.06
N PRO A 76 7.67 14.07 -8.24
CA PRO A 76 6.25 13.90 -8.53
C PRO A 76 5.73 12.47 -8.35
N LEU A 77 6.62 11.48 -8.42
CA LEU A 77 6.30 10.08 -8.17
C LEU A 77 5.60 9.87 -6.82
N HIS A 78 5.98 10.62 -5.77
CA HIS A 78 5.41 10.50 -4.43
C HIS A 78 3.90 10.80 -4.38
N ASP A 79 3.37 11.52 -5.37
CA ASP A 79 1.96 11.90 -5.44
C ASP A 79 1.09 10.89 -6.22
N THR A 80 1.70 9.81 -6.77
CA THR A 80 1.09 8.91 -7.74
C THR A 80 0.63 7.57 -7.16
N ASN A 81 -0.21 6.87 -7.91
CA ASN A 81 -0.59 5.46 -7.67
C ASN A 81 0.61 4.52 -7.81
N GLN A 82 1.55 4.82 -8.70
CA GLN A 82 2.77 4.03 -8.87
C GLN A 82 3.56 3.94 -7.55
N ASN A 83 3.65 5.05 -6.83
CA ASN A 83 4.23 5.05 -5.48
C ASN A 83 3.48 4.10 -4.54
N ALA A 84 2.15 4.12 -4.58
CA ALA A 84 1.32 3.27 -3.71
C ALA A 84 1.55 1.78 -3.96
N ALA A 85 1.58 1.34 -5.22
CA ALA A 85 1.81 -0.05 -5.59
C ALA A 85 3.24 -0.50 -5.29
N TYR A 86 4.23 0.35 -5.54
CA TYR A 86 5.63 0.07 -5.24
C TYR A 86 5.85 -0.11 -3.73
N ILE A 87 5.29 0.79 -2.92
CA ILE A 87 5.36 0.70 -1.45
C ILE A 87 4.59 -0.52 -0.92
N ALA A 88 3.47 -0.93 -1.55
CA ALA A 88 2.78 -2.16 -1.19
C ALA A 88 3.70 -3.38 -1.29
N HIS A 89 4.44 -3.48 -2.39
CA HIS A 89 5.43 -4.54 -2.58
C HIS A 89 6.54 -4.48 -1.53
N GLN A 90 7.10 -3.30 -1.23
CA GLN A 90 8.11 -3.17 -0.18
C GLN A 90 7.58 -3.60 1.19
N LEU A 91 6.36 -3.18 1.57
CA LEU A 91 5.76 -3.55 2.86
C LEU A 91 5.49 -5.05 2.98
N SER A 92 5.24 -5.75 1.86
CA SER A 92 5.04 -7.20 1.87
C SER A 92 6.28 -7.99 2.29
N ARG A 93 7.47 -7.39 2.23
CA ARG A 93 8.76 -7.97 2.58
C ARG A 93 9.28 -7.50 3.95
N LEU A 94 8.49 -6.70 4.68
CA LEU A 94 8.82 -6.28 6.04
C LEU A 94 8.97 -7.51 6.96
N GLY A 95 10.07 -7.54 7.70
CA GLY A 95 10.39 -8.66 8.59
C GLY A 95 11.22 -9.78 7.97
N ASP A 96 11.52 -9.75 6.67
CA ASP A 96 12.37 -10.76 6.03
C ASP A 96 13.83 -10.62 6.50
N VAL A 97 14.36 -9.40 6.58
CA VAL A 97 15.74 -9.13 7.00
C VAL A 97 15.87 -7.97 8.00
N ASN A 98 14.80 -7.27 8.29
CA ASN A 98 14.79 -6.11 9.19
C ASN A 98 13.54 -6.07 10.05
N GLU A 99 13.61 -5.40 11.20
CA GLU A 99 12.56 -5.36 12.21
C GLU A 99 11.51 -4.28 11.93
N SER A 100 11.90 -3.17 11.30
CA SER A 100 10.98 -2.06 11.04
C SER A 100 11.34 -1.25 9.80
N TYR A 101 10.30 -0.62 9.22
CA TYR A 101 10.39 0.44 8.22
C TYR A 101 9.72 1.70 8.74
N SER A 102 10.41 2.83 8.72
CA SER A 102 9.86 4.15 9.03
C SER A 102 9.73 4.95 7.74
N TYR A 103 8.49 5.18 7.30
CA TYR A 103 8.25 5.92 6.07
C TYR A 103 8.60 7.40 6.22
N TRP A 104 9.33 7.95 5.29
CA TRP A 104 9.66 9.35 5.19
C TRP A 104 8.80 10.04 4.13
N THR A 105 7.67 10.68 4.50
CA THR A 105 7.25 11.00 5.86
C THR A 105 5.70 11.08 5.95
N PHE A 106 5.13 11.55 7.05
CA PHE A 106 3.67 11.56 7.21
C PHE A 106 2.98 12.66 6.38
N GLY A 107 3.52 13.89 6.36
CA GLY A 107 2.88 15.03 5.69
C GLY A 107 3.86 15.90 4.93
N ASP A 108 3.35 16.60 3.91
CA ASP A 108 4.13 17.52 3.07
C ASP A 108 4.37 18.87 3.78
N ILE A 109 5.06 18.81 4.89
CA ILE A 109 5.41 19.97 5.72
C ILE A 109 6.90 20.32 5.68
N PHE A 110 7.68 19.58 4.89
CA PHE A 110 9.12 19.79 4.76
C PHE A 110 9.43 20.87 3.74
N GLU A 111 10.35 21.76 4.10
CA GLU A 111 10.76 22.90 3.30
C GLU A 111 12.26 22.81 2.92
N GLU A 112 12.76 21.61 2.60
CA GLU A 112 14.18 21.40 2.26
C GLU A 112 14.63 22.23 1.05
N PHE A 113 13.73 22.47 0.09
CA PHE A 113 13.96 23.34 -1.07
C PHE A 113 13.09 24.59 -1.07
N GLY A 114 12.70 25.05 0.12
CA GLY A 114 11.83 26.19 0.30
C GLY A 114 10.36 25.81 0.49
N VAL A 115 9.50 26.82 0.59
CA VAL A 115 8.07 26.61 0.79
C VAL A 115 7.46 25.92 -0.42
N PRO A 116 6.67 24.84 -0.21
CA PRO A 116 5.99 24.15 -1.30
C PRO A 116 5.10 25.12 -2.10
N PHE A 117 5.26 25.10 -3.41
CA PHE A 117 4.62 26.05 -4.33
C PHE A 117 3.24 25.58 -4.83
N THR A 118 2.91 24.31 -4.64
CA THR A 118 1.61 23.72 -5.01
C THR A 118 1.18 22.67 -3.98
N PRO A 119 -0.12 22.28 -3.94
CA PRO A 119 -0.59 21.17 -3.10
C PRO A 119 0.10 19.85 -3.39
N PHE A 120 0.36 19.57 -4.68
CA PHE A 120 1.08 18.39 -5.17
C PHE A 120 2.40 18.85 -5.80
N HIS A 121 3.46 18.84 -5.00
CA HIS A 121 4.80 19.27 -5.42
C HIS A 121 5.82 18.13 -5.38
N GLY A 122 5.33 16.88 -5.25
CA GLY A 122 6.20 15.72 -5.13
C GLY A 122 6.83 15.56 -3.74
N GLY A 123 6.22 16.15 -2.71
CA GLY A 123 6.68 16.02 -1.32
C GLY A 123 6.65 14.58 -0.83
N PHE A 124 7.43 14.27 0.20
CA PHE A 124 7.59 12.92 0.76
C PHE A 124 6.35 12.39 1.47
N GLY A 125 5.41 13.26 1.84
CA GLY A 125 4.31 12.95 2.75
C GLY A 125 3.32 11.94 2.20
N LEU A 126 2.70 11.19 3.11
CA LEU A 126 1.48 10.41 2.84
C LEU A 126 0.27 11.33 2.65
N VAL A 127 0.35 12.55 3.18
CA VAL A 127 -0.71 13.55 3.14
C VAL A 127 -0.16 14.83 2.53
N ALA A 128 -0.76 15.25 1.43
CA ALA A 128 -0.41 16.48 0.73
C ALA A 128 -0.92 17.72 1.48
N ASN A 129 -0.39 18.90 1.12
CA ASN A 129 -0.82 20.18 1.66
C ASN A 129 -2.34 20.36 1.53
N GLY A 130 -2.95 20.89 2.60
CA GLY A 130 -4.42 20.95 2.71
C GLY A 130 -5.06 19.72 3.34
N GLY A 131 -4.26 18.75 3.81
CA GLY A 131 -4.74 17.54 4.47
C GLY A 131 -5.40 16.56 3.49
N ILE A 132 -4.86 16.41 2.28
CA ILE A 132 -5.36 15.55 1.21
C ILE A 132 -4.54 14.25 1.24
N PRO A 133 -5.15 13.07 1.55
CA PRO A 133 -4.46 11.80 1.50
C PRO A 133 -3.98 11.51 0.08
N LYS A 134 -2.73 11.08 -0.07
CA LYS A 134 -2.20 10.56 -1.33
C LYS A 134 -2.53 9.06 -1.47
N PRO A 135 -2.41 8.46 -2.65
CA PRO A 135 -2.65 7.02 -2.84
C PRO A 135 -1.91 6.13 -1.84
N THR A 136 -0.64 6.42 -1.58
CA THR A 136 0.23 5.66 -0.65
C THR A 136 -0.29 5.67 0.81
N PHE A 137 -1.01 6.71 1.24
CA PHE A 137 -1.68 6.73 2.54
C PHE A 137 -2.58 5.51 2.74
N TRP A 138 -3.31 5.13 1.70
CA TRP A 138 -4.22 3.99 1.74
C TRP A 138 -3.49 2.66 1.72
N THR A 139 -2.36 2.56 1.05
CA THR A 139 -1.48 1.37 1.15
C THR A 139 -1.15 1.07 2.61
N PHE A 140 -0.67 2.07 3.36
CA PHE A 140 -0.39 1.89 4.80
C PHE A 140 -1.65 1.54 5.60
N ARG A 141 -2.79 2.17 5.28
CA ARG A 141 -4.07 1.83 5.93
C ARG A 141 -4.48 0.39 5.67
N PHE A 142 -4.29 -0.11 4.45
CA PHE A 142 -4.61 -1.48 4.08
C PHE A 142 -3.70 -2.47 4.79
N PHE A 143 -2.41 -2.25 4.78
CA PHE A 143 -1.46 -3.12 5.48
C PHE A 143 -1.66 -3.13 7.00
N LYS A 144 -2.05 -2.03 7.60
CA LYS A 144 -2.42 -1.97 9.03
C LYS A 144 -3.59 -2.91 9.38
N GLU A 145 -4.50 -3.14 8.44
CA GLU A 145 -5.66 -4.02 8.64
C GLU A 145 -5.32 -5.50 8.47
N LEU A 146 -4.15 -5.85 7.93
CA LEU A 146 -3.69 -7.23 7.72
C LEU A 146 -3.21 -7.86 9.04
N GLN A 147 -4.14 -7.97 10.00
CA GLN A 147 -3.87 -8.59 11.30
C GLN A 147 -4.44 -10.01 11.32
N GLY A 148 -3.57 -11.00 11.59
CA GLY A 148 -3.93 -12.41 11.61
C GLY A 148 -2.75 -13.30 11.23
N THR A 149 -3.05 -14.56 10.93
CA THR A 149 -2.04 -15.50 10.43
C THR A 149 -1.92 -15.34 8.92
N CYS A 150 -0.71 -15.07 8.42
CA CYS A 150 -0.46 -15.02 6.99
C CYS A 150 -0.69 -16.41 6.38
N VAL A 151 -1.59 -16.50 5.40
CA VAL A 151 -1.95 -17.74 4.70
C VAL A 151 -1.54 -17.74 3.23
N HIS A 152 -1.23 -16.57 2.69
CA HIS A 152 -0.70 -16.38 1.35
C HIS A 152 0.19 -15.15 1.29
N ARG A 153 1.34 -15.28 0.65
CA ARG A 153 2.23 -14.17 0.27
C ARG A 153 2.87 -14.50 -1.07
N SER A 154 2.70 -13.61 -2.01
CA SER A 154 3.31 -13.66 -3.35
C SER A 154 3.95 -12.34 -3.72
N GLU A 155 4.38 -12.19 -4.96
CA GLU A 155 4.89 -10.93 -5.53
C GLU A 155 3.82 -9.83 -5.56
N ASP A 156 2.53 -10.22 -5.64
CA ASP A 156 1.43 -9.31 -5.93
C ASP A 156 0.33 -9.33 -4.87
N ALA A 157 0.45 -10.14 -3.82
CA ALA A 157 -0.59 -10.24 -2.80
C ALA A 157 -0.09 -10.76 -1.44
N VAL A 158 -0.78 -10.30 -0.39
CA VAL A 158 -0.69 -10.86 0.97
C VAL A 158 -2.10 -11.10 1.49
N ILE A 159 -2.36 -12.28 2.07
CA ILE A 159 -3.64 -12.64 2.66
C ILE A 159 -3.42 -13.18 4.08
N VAL A 160 -4.22 -12.68 5.02
CA VAL A 160 -4.21 -13.14 6.41
C VAL A 160 -5.59 -13.73 6.78
N LYS A 161 -5.55 -14.82 7.57
CA LYS A 161 -6.73 -15.41 8.20
C LYS A 161 -6.86 -14.89 9.62
N ARG A 162 -8.05 -14.43 9.97
CA ARG A 162 -8.36 -13.92 11.31
C ARG A 162 -8.89 -15.03 12.22
N GLY A 163 -8.86 -14.78 13.53
CA GLY A 163 -9.36 -15.72 14.54
C GLY A 163 -10.86 -16.00 14.44
N ASP A 164 -11.65 -15.10 13.83
CA ASP A 164 -13.08 -15.27 13.58
C ASP A 164 -13.40 -16.08 12.30
N GLY A 165 -12.36 -16.51 11.58
CA GLY A 165 -12.49 -17.26 10.33
C GLY A 165 -12.63 -16.40 9.08
N SER A 166 -12.67 -15.08 9.21
CA SER A 166 -12.64 -14.14 8.08
C SER A 166 -11.24 -13.99 7.51
N TYR A 167 -11.16 -13.41 6.31
CA TYR A 167 -9.89 -13.10 5.65
C TYR A 167 -9.79 -11.61 5.35
N ARG A 168 -8.56 -11.12 5.36
CA ARG A 168 -8.19 -9.81 4.84
C ARG A 168 -6.99 -9.97 3.93
N GLY A 169 -6.96 -9.21 2.85
CA GLY A 169 -5.83 -9.23 1.94
C GLY A 169 -5.60 -7.86 1.30
N ALA A 170 -4.40 -7.72 0.77
CA ALA A 170 -4.03 -6.65 -0.13
C ALA A 170 -3.38 -7.26 -1.36
N ALA A 171 -3.75 -6.77 -2.54
CA ALA A 171 -3.15 -7.12 -3.82
C ALA A 171 -2.72 -5.84 -4.53
N TRP A 172 -1.66 -5.91 -5.31
CA TRP A 172 -1.13 -4.77 -6.05
C TRP A 172 -0.59 -5.20 -7.40
N ASN A 173 -0.64 -4.29 -8.36
CA ASN A 173 -0.06 -4.49 -9.68
C ASN A 173 1.04 -3.44 -9.88
N ARG A 174 2.26 -3.80 -9.53
CA ARG A 174 3.43 -2.95 -9.70
C ARG A 174 3.97 -3.08 -11.11
N THR A 175 3.97 -1.99 -11.85
CA THR A 175 4.62 -1.93 -13.16
C THR A 175 5.69 -0.86 -13.18
N MET A 176 6.81 -1.15 -13.84
CA MET A 176 7.94 -0.23 -13.97
C MET A 176 7.90 0.56 -15.29
N ASN A 177 7.23 0.01 -16.31
CA ASN A 177 7.32 0.48 -17.69
C ASN A 177 6.01 0.98 -18.30
N GLY A 178 4.94 1.10 -17.51
CA GLY A 178 3.66 1.60 -18.01
C GLY A 178 3.06 0.71 -19.10
N SER A 179 2.95 -0.60 -18.85
CA SER A 179 2.41 -1.55 -19.83
C SER A 179 0.90 -1.40 -20.06
N GLY A 180 0.19 -0.76 -19.13
CA GLY A 180 -1.28 -0.66 -19.15
C GLY A 180 -1.98 -1.96 -18.82
N GLU A 181 -1.26 -3.03 -18.47
CA GLU A 181 -1.83 -4.35 -18.24
C GLU A 181 -2.55 -4.43 -16.90
N THR A 182 -3.71 -5.08 -16.91
CA THR A 182 -4.44 -5.43 -15.70
C THR A 182 -4.01 -6.81 -15.23
N LEU A 183 -3.68 -6.92 -13.95
CA LEU A 183 -3.34 -8.19 -13.32
C LEU A 183 -4.61 -8.89 -12.84
N GLU A 184 -4.81 -10.12 -13.27
CA GLU A 184 -5.90 -10.98 -12.83
C GLU A 184 -5.37 -11.94 -11.75
N LEU A 185 -5.98 -11.90 -10.57
CA LEU A 185 -5.61 -12.76 -9.45
C LEU A 185 -6.81 -13.58 -9.00
N GLU A 186 -6.59 -14.87 -8.81
CA GLU A 186 -7.60 -15.79 -8.27
C GLU A 186 -7.09 -16.46 -7.00
N PHE A 187 -7.92 -16.44 -5.97
CA PHE A 187 -7.63 -17.13 -4.70
C PHE A 187 -8.78 -18.05 -4.33
N LEU A 188 -8.44 -19.22 -3.85
CA LEU A 188 -9.39 -20.20 -3.34
C LEU A 188 -9.12 -20.40 -1.84
N LEU A 189 -9.96 -19.79 -1.00
CA LEU A 189 -9.74 -19.74 0.44
C LEU A 189 -10.70 -20.68 1.18
N PRO A 190 -10.21 -21.56 2.06
CA PRO A 190 -11.05 -22.41 2.91
C PRO A 190 -11.90 -21.58 3.88
N MET A 191 -13.22 -21.75 3.87
CA MET A 191 -14.12 -21.07 4.80
C MET A 191 -15.15 -22.06 5.34
N GLU A 192 -15.24 -22.18 6.66
CA GLU A 192 -16.22 -23.06 7.27
C GLU A 192 -17.63 -22.54 7.08
N ALA A 193 -18.49 -23.35 6.46
CA ALA A 193 -19.91 -23.11 6.41
C ALA A 193 -20.50 -23.36 7.82
N LYS A 194 -20.84 -22.31 8.53
CA LYS A 194 -21.62 -22.41 9.78
C LYS A 194 -23.11 -22.42 9.43
N GLN A 195 -23.94 -23.10 10.23
CA GLN A 195 -25.40 -23.13 10.04
C GLN A 195 -26.04 -21.74 9.90
N GLU A 196 -25.40 -20.71 10.44
CA GLU A 196 -25.86 -19.32 10.44
C GLU A 196 -25.60 -18.54 9.14
N ASN A 197 -24.78 -19.06 8.21
CA ASN A 197 -24.34 -18.30 7.03
C ASN A 197 -24.83 -18.85 5.69
N ALA A 198 -25.82 -19.76 5.68
CA ALA A 198 -26.43 -20.32 4.45
C ALA A 198 -25.42 -20.70 3.33
N GLY A 199 -24.13 -20.89 3.69
CA GLY A 199 -23.08 -21.18 2.71
C GLY A 199 -22.66 -19.97 1.84
N GLU A 200 -22.95 -18.76 2.28
CA GLU A 200 -22.56 -17.51 1.59
C GLU A 200 -21.54 -16.70 2.38
N CYS A 201 -20.71 -15.95 1.66
CA CYS A 201 -19.83 -14.93 2.20
C CYS A 201 -20.04 -13.58 1.48
N CYS A 202 -19.65 -12.52 2.14
CA CYS A 202 -19.53 -11.19 1.55
C CYS A 202 -18.06 -10.92 1.27
N ILE A 203 -17.76 -10.46 0.06
CA ILE A 203 -16.47 -9.94 -0.35
C ILE A 203 -16.62 -8.42 -0.45
N LEU A 204 -15.77 -7.70 0.29
CA LEU A 204 -15.64 -6.25 0.23
C LEU A 204 -14.29 -5.92 -0.38
N THR A 205 -14.25 -5.01 -1.35
CA THR A 205 -13.02 -4.48 -1.93
C THR A 205 -12.91 -2.97 -1.75
N LYS A 206 -11.68 -2.48 -1.62
CA LYS A 206 -11.34 -1.05 -1.62
C LYS A 206 -10.20 -0.86 -2.61
N THR A 207 -10.48 -0.10 -3.66
CA THR A 207 -9.56 0.08 -4.78
C THR A 207 -8.93 1.47 -4.76
N VAL A 208 -7.63 1.50 -4.97
CA VAL A 208 -6.79 2.68 -5.22
C VAL A 208 -6.08 2.42 -6.54
N ASP A 209 -6.40 3.20 -7.57
CA ASP A 209 -5.80 3.07 -8.88
C ASP A 209 -5.80 4.42 -9.63
N GLU A 210 -5.41 4.42 -10.88
CA GLU A 210 -5.34 5.64 -11.70
C GLU A 210 -6.71 6.31 -11.90
N VAL A 211 -7.79 5.54 -11.87
CA VAL A 211 -9.17 6.04 -12.08
C VAL A 211 -9.82 6.42 -10.75
N THR A 212 -9.47 5.70 -9.67
CA THR A 212 -10.09 5.87 -8.35
C THR A 212 -9.04 6.23 -7.30
N CYS A 213 -9.40 7.09 -6.35
CA CYS A 213 -8.48 7.55 -5.31
C CYS A 213 -7.22 8.25 -5.87
N ASN A 214 -7.42 9.06 -6.92
CA ASN A 214 -6.34 9.82 -7.58
C ASN A 214 -6.56 11.33 -7.47
N PRO A 215 -6.25 11.93 -6.31
CA PRO A 215 -6.42 13.37 -6.13
C PRO A 215 -5.47 14.21 -6.99
N LEU A 216 -4.30 13.66 -7.38
CA LEU A 216 -3.36 14.33 -8.29
C LEU A 216 -4.02 14.57 -9.66
N LYS A 217 -4.69 13.55 -10.22
CA LYS A 217 -5.41 13.69 -11.50
C LYS A 217 -6.53 14.74 -11.40
N LEU A 218 -7.30 14.74 -10.32
CA LEU A 218 -8.34 15.74 -10.10
C LEU A 218 -7.77 17.16 -10.04
N TRP A 219 -6.64 17.34 -9.35
CA TRP A 219 -5.94 18.63 -9.29
C TRP A 219 -5.44 19.06 -10.67
N HIS A 220 -4.87 18.13 -11.44
CA HIS A 220 -4.46 18.37 -12.83
C HIS A 220 -5.65 18.83 -13.69
N ASP A 221 -6.78 18.10 -13.62
CA ASP A 221 -7.99 18.43 -14.38
C ASP A 221 -8.60 19.80 -13.99
N MET A 222 -8.31 20.31 -12.78
CA MET A 222 -8.69 21.67 -12.34
C MET A 222 -7.75 22.76 -12.87
N GLY A 223 -6.72 22.43 -13.64
CA GLY A 223 -5.71 23.36 -14.17
C GLY A 223 -4.57 23.66 -13.21
N GLU A 224 -4.28 22.73 -12.30
CA GLU A 224 -3.11 22.76 -11.39
C GLU A 224 -3.02 24.03 -10.53
N PRO A 225 -4.09 24.45 -9.84
CA PRO A 225 -4.06 25.68 -9.06
C PRO A 225 -3.00 25.59 -7.95
N SER A 226 -2.14 26.60 -7.86
CA SER A 226 -1.13 26.73 -6.81
C SER A 226 -1.75 26.97 -5.43
N SER A 227 -2.94 27.55 -5.38
CA SER A 227 -3.70 27.78 -4.16
C SER A 227 -5.12 27.22 -4.31
N LEU A 228 -5.55 26.44 -3.33
CA LEU A 228 -6.86 25.79 -3.34
C LEU A 228 -7.89 26.57 -2.54
N SER A 229 -9.08 26.80 -3.13
CA SER A 229 -10.27 27.18 -2.38
C SER A 229 -10.73 26.05 -1.47
N GLU A 230 -11.55 26.34 -0.46
CA GLU A 230 -12.12 25.32 0.44
C GLU A 230 -12.99 24.30 -0.33
N ALA A 231 -13.69 24.74 -1.36
CA ALA A 231 -14.48 23.84 -2.22
C ALA A 231 -13.58 22.86 -2.99
N GLN A 232 -12.45 23.32 -3.54
CA GLN A 232 -11.48 22.47 -4.22
C GLN A 232 -10.80 21.49 -3.24
N LYS A 233 -10.40 21.96 -2.05
CA LYS A 233 -9.86 21.07 -1.03
C LYS A 233 -10.84 19.96 -0.64
N LYS A 234 -12.13 20.31 -0.47
CA LYS A 234 -13.17 19.33 -0.17
C LYS A 234 -13.31 18.29 -1.28
N LEU A 235 -13.36 18.74 -2.53
CA LEU A 235 -13.46 17.85 -3.70
C LEU A 235 -12.25 16.91 -3.81
N LEU A 236 -11.04 17.42 -3.63
CA LEU A 236 -9.83 16.61 -3.63
C LEU A 236 -9.82 15.56 -2.50
N LYS A 237 -10.29 15.92 -1.29
CA LYS A 237 -10.43 14.96 -0.19
C LYS A 237 -11.49 13.89 -0.45
N GLU A 238 -12.55 14.21 -1.16
CA GLU A 238 -13.56 13.23 -1.57
C GLU A 238 -12.99 12.27 -2.62
N GLY A 239 -12.30 12.78 -3.64
CA GLY A 239 -11.66 11.98 -4.68
C GLY A 239 -10.40 11.23 -4.22
N ALA A 240 -9.89 11.55 -3.04
CA ALA A 240 -8.78 10.85 -2.41
C ALA A 240 -9.20 9.61 -1.60
N LYS A 241 -10.47 9.18 -1.70
CA LYS A 241 -10.98 7.99 -0.99
C LYS A 241 -10.97 6.79 -1.94
N PRO A 242 -10.63 5.58 -1.42
CA PRO A 242 -10.76 4.36 -2.21
C PRO A 242 -12.20 4.12 -2.65
N PHE A 243 -12.33 3.54 -3.83
CA PHE A 243 -13.62 3.04 -4.29
C PHE A 243 -13.98 1.75 -3.56
N VAL A 244 -15.20 1.68 -3.02
CA VAL A 244 -15.66 0.55 -2.22
C VAL A 244 -16.72 -0.22 -2.97
N GLU A 245 -16.54 -1.53 -3.11
CA GLU A 245 -17.52 -2.44 -3.67
C GLU A 245 -17.77 -3.62 -2.73
N THR A 246 -18.94 -4.23 -2.85
CA THR A 246 -19.29 -5.46 -2.15
C THR A 246 -20.12 -6.37 -3.04
N HIS A 247 -19.89 -7.67 -2.93
CA HIS A 247 -20.74 -8.68 -3.54
C HIS A 247 -20.82 -9.93 -2.65
N ARG A 248 -21.78 -10.81 -2.93
CA ARG A 248 -21.92 -12.10 -2.24
C ARG A 248 -21.40 -13.20 -3.14
N GLU A 249 -20.75 -14.17 -2.53
CA GLU A 249 -20.31 -15.41 -3.15
C GLU A 249 -20.76 -16.62 -2.38
N HIS A 250 -21.06 -17.70 -3.10
CA HIS A 250 -21.40 -18.98 -2.49
C HIS A 250 -20.14 -19.79 -2.20
N LEU A 251 -20.15 -20.49 -1.07
CA LEU A 251 -19.11 -21.46 -0.77
C LEU A 251 -19.33 -22.73 -1.61
N VAL A 252 -18.28 -23.16 -2.29
CA VAL A 252 -18.24 -24.43 -3.01
C VAL A 252 -17.23 -25.34 -2.31
N ASP A 253 -17.68 -26.51 -1.87
CA ASP A 253 -16.85 -27.48 -1.13
C ASP A 253 -16.08 -26.86 0.06
N GLY A 254 -16.76 -25.97 0.80
CA GLY A 254 -16.15 -25.29 1.95
C GLY A 254 -15.07 -24.26 1.59
N LYS A 255 -15.10 -23.73 0.39
CA LYS A 255 -14.15 -22.72 -0.10
C LYS A 255 -14.88 -21.57 -0.79
N VAL A 256 -14.30 -20.38 -0.71
CA VAL A 256 -14.71 -19.21 -1.48
C VAL A 256 -13.67 -18.93 -2.56
N GLN A 257 -14.12 -18.65 -3.76
CA GLN A 257 -13.29 -18.13 -4.84
C GLN A 257 -13.33 -16.60 -4.81
N ILE A 258 -12.16 -15.97 -4.87
CA ILE A 258 -12.00 -14.53 -4.96
C ILE A 258 -11.27 -14.23 -6.25
N SER A 259 -11.89 -13.42 -7.11
CA SER A 259 -11.28 -12.94 -8.35
C SER A 259 -11.07 -11.43 -8.25
N LEU A 260 -9.85 -10.98 -8.44
CA LEU A 260 -9.47 -9.57 -8.38
C LEU A 260 -8.88 -9.13 -9.72
N MET A 261 -9.34 -7.98 -10.19
CA MET A 261 -8.79 -7.26 -11.34
C MET A 261 -8.03 -6.05 -10.79
N VAL A 262 -6.71 -6.10 -10.82
CA VAL A 262 -5.85 -5.02 -10.31
C VAL A 262 -5.25 -4.29 -11.50
N ARG A 263 -5.73 -3.07 -11.75
CA ARG A 263 -5.19 -2.23 -12.83
C ARG A 263 -3.73 -1.91 -12.58
N GLU A 264 -3.05 -1.49 -13.64
CA GLU A 264 -1.69 -0.99 -13.56
C GLU A 264 -1.52 0.01 -12.41
N ASN A 265 -0.47 -0.18 -11.60
CA ASN A 265 -0.17 0.63 -10.43
C ASN A 265 -1.33 0.75 -9.42
N GLY A 266 -2.25 -0.21 -9.45
CA GLY A 266 -3.35 -0.30 -8.50
C GLY A 266 -2.98 -1.05 -7.22
N VAL A 267 -3.71 -0.72 -6.15
CA VAL A 267 -3.70 -1.47 -4.89
C VAL A 267 -5.14 -1.75 -4.50
N VAL A 268 -5.47 -3.03 -4.30
CA VAL A 268 -6.79 -3.49 -3.89
C VAL A 268 -6.68 -4.13 -2.52
N TYR A 269 -7.39 -3.58 -1.54
CA TYR A 269 -7.62 -4.24 -0.27
C TYR A 269 -8.95 -4.98 -0.33
N PHE A 270 -9.02 -6.16 0.28
CA PHE A 270 -10.26 -6.91 0.37
C PHE A 270 -10.48 -7.56 1.74
N GLU A 271 -11.75 -7.75 2.07
CA GLU A 271 -12.20 -8.52 3.22
C GLU A 271 -13.17 -9.60 2.76
N VAL A 272 -13.10 -10.78 3.35
CA VAL A 272 -14.02 -11.89 3.13
C VAL A 272 -14.56 -12.36 4.46
N PHE A 273 -15.85 -12.29 4.64
CA PHE A 273 -16.49 -12.66 5.89
C PHE A 273 -17.83 -13.40 5.66
N PRO A 274 -18.18 -14.33 6.55
CA PRO A 274 -19.44 -15.06 6.44
C PRO A 274 -20.65 -14.11 6.49
N VAL A 275 -21.61 -14.32 5.60
CA VAL A 275 -22.89 -13.62 5.67
C VAL A 275 -23.74 -14.25 6.77
N LYS A 276 -24.24 -13.44 7.70
CA LYS A 276 -25.24 -13.85 8.67
C LYS A 276 -26.60 -13.42 8.16
N ASP A 277 -27.45 -14.38 7.89
CA ASP A 277 -28.84 -14.10 7.52
C ASP A 277 -29.59 -13.62 8.77
N GLY A 278 -29.81 -12.32 8.86
CA GLY A 278 -30.28 -11.68 10.07
C GLY A 278 -31.66 -11.04 9.96
N SER A 279 -32.35 -11.15 8.82
CA SER A 279 -33.61 -10.44 8.63
C SER A 279 -34.78 -11.37 8.37
N ASP A 280 -35.50 -11.68 9.43
CA ASP A 280 -36.84 -12.30 9.40
C ASP A 280 -38.00 -11.27 9.30
N ARG A 281 -37.67 -9.97 9.16
CA ARG A 281 -38.64 -8.86 9.18
C ARG A 281 -39.34 -8.62 7.85
N GLY A 282 -39.22 -9.53 6.89
CA GLY A 282 -39.89 -9.43 5.58
C GLY A 282 -39.24 -8.43 4.61
N TYR A 283 -38.06 -7.88 4.94
CA TYR A 283 -37.27 -7.06 4.00
C TYR A 283 -36.72 -7.91 2.87
N SER A 284 -36.92 -7.45 1.66
CA SER A 284 -36.33 -8.07 0.46
C SER A 284 -35.68 -7.01 -0.41
N TYR A 285 -34.35 -7.10 -0.54
CA TYR A 285 -33.58 -6.21 -1.39
C TYR A 285 -34.05 -6.25 -2.85
N GLN A 286 -34.37 -7.44 -3.38
CA GLN A 286 -34.85 -7.62 -4.75
C GLN A 286 -36.19 -6.93 -5.02
N LYS A 287 -37.05 -6.81 -4.00
CA LYS A 287 -38.32 -6.06 -4.13
C LYS A 287 -38.11 -4.55 -4.19
N VAL A 288 -37.01 -4.05 -3.59
CA VAL A 288 -36.68 -2.62 -3.56
C VAL A 288 -35.88 -2.22 -4.80
N VAL A 289 -34.86 -3.00 -5.11
CA VAL A 289 -34.01 -2.79 -6.28
C VAL A 289 -34.58 -3.64 -7.42
N ARG A 290 -35.50 -3.07 -8.19
CA ARG A 290 -36.08 -3.72 -9.37
C ARG A 290 -34.95 -4.07 -10.37
N ARG A 291 -34.39 -5.26 -10.25
CA ARG A 291 -33.57 -5.81 -11.32
C ARG A 291 -34.51 -6.31 -12.41
N LYS A 292 -34.41 -5.69 -13.60
CA LYS A 292 -35.00 -6.24 -14.81
C LYS A 292 -34.25 -7.51 -15.20
#